data_c96038e45a659d78f708bdbb4579706e
#
_entry.id   c96038e45a659d78f708bdbb4579706e
#
_cell.length_a   1.000
_cell.length_b   1.000
_cell.length_c   1.000
_cell.angle_alpha   90.00
_cell.angle_beta   90.00
_cell.angle_gamma   90.00
#
_symmetry.space_group_name_H-M   'P 1'
#
loop_
_entity.id
_entity.type
_entity.pdbx_description
1 polymer ?
#
loop_
_entity_poly.entity_id
_entity_poly.type
_entity_poly.pdbx_seq_one_letter_code
_entity_poly.pdbx_strand_id
1 'polypeptide(L)'
;MAQLRVRITVVRTDQPKGSNGMKSNRLLAQLGVAAIASALVLSGCRAGSEASASPGVTKEACPDAVNKDNGCIYLGAISDLTKGPFAPLAVPITDAQKAFWKKVNEDGGVDGYDIDISKNIRDAEYNPEIHNKKYQEIRKGILALGQTLGSSQTLAILDDMKADHIIGVPASWNSAWEFEDSILESGANYCFEAMNGVDWAVANRGVKNKVIAVGYPGDYGGDAAAGVEAAAKVNNLEFKKLETPPGQDNQAGAVAAILKEKPDLVFITTGPAEMATIVGGTAAQGFTGTFVGSGPTWNPALIKSAAAPALEKMYFQAGPWGPFGTDTPGHAAMREAIGDVTPSDGYTAGWTWSYPLLAALEKAGKDGDITRESVEQAAKSLETVDYQGILPPEAGATIGDPSEVAFRKSVISGVDKAAPTGVKIVQELTAGPTATAFDFTKPCFSLG
;
A
#
# COMPACT_ATOMS: atom_id res chain seq x y z
N MET A 1 -24.66 -6.16 -47.45
CA MET A 1 -25.31 -7.42 -47.85
C MET A 1 -24.50 -8.58 -47.30
N ALA A 2 -25.13 -9.47 -46.63
CA ALA A 2 -24.93 -10.79 -46.12
C ALA A 2 -24.89 -10.88 -44.59
N GLN A 3 -26.08 -11.13 -44.05
CA GLN A 3 -26.29 -11.59 -42.66
C GLN A 3 -25.99 -13.11 -42.60
N LEU A 4 -25.23 -13.52 -41.61
CA LEU A 4 -25.13 -14.94 -41.28
C LEU A 4 -25.80 -15.18 -39.93
N ARG A 5 -26.97 -15.84 -39.99
CA ARG A 5 -27.72 -16.35 -38.82
C ARG A 5 -27.13 -17.71 -38.44
N VAL A 6 -26.73 -17.89 -37.19
CA VAL A 6 -26.44 -19.21 -36.63
C VAL A 6 -27.65 -19.66 -35.81
N ARG A 7 -28.22 -20.83 -36.20
CA ARG A 7 -29.30 -21.52 -35.51
C ARG A 7 -28.73 -22.36 -34.36
N ILE A 8 -29.30 -22.18 -33.18
CA ILE A 8 -29.07 -23.06 -32.02
C ILE A 8 -30.10 -24.19 -32.11
N THR A 9 -29.62 -25.44 -32.18
CA THR A 9 -30.44 -26.65 -32.11
C THR A 9 -30.37 -27.19 -30.66
N VAL A 10 -31.54 -27.21 -30.01
CA VAL A 10 -31.73 -27.83 -28.69
C VAL A 10 -32.05 -29.32 -28.92
N VAL A 11 -31.20 -30.19 -28.38
CA VAL A 11 -31.47 -31.63 -28.33
C VAL A 11 -31.99 -31.97 -26.95
N ARG A 12 -33.27 -32.38 -26.89
CA ARG A 12 -33.87 -33.05 -25.75
C ARG A 12 -33.60 -34.55 -25.89
N THR A 13 -33.18 -35.20 -24.81
CA THR A 13 -33.25 -36.66 -24.67
C THR A 13 -34.08 -37.03 -23.48
N ASP A 14 -35.06 -37.85 -23.79
CA ASP A 14 -36.11 -38.39 -22.93
C ASP A 14 -35.61 -39.42 -21.89
N GLN A 15 -36.33 -39.46 -20.79
CA GLN A 15 -36.28 -40.56 -19.80
C GLN A 15 -37.04 -41.79 -20.26
N PRO A 16 -36.77 -42.97 -19.72
CA PRO A 16 -37.79 -44.00 -19.62
C PRO A 16 -38.19 -44.32 -18.16
N LYS A 17 -39.48 -44.44 -17.98
CA LYS A 17 -40.21 -44.99 -16.83
C LYS A 17 -40.23 -46.52 -16.87
N GLY A 18 -40.33 -47.13 -15.70
CA GLY A 18 -40.84 -48.51 -15.50
C GLY A 18 -40.60 -48.90 -14.03
N SER A 19 -41.49 -49.03 -13.22
CA SER A 19 -42.75 -49.66 -12.80
C SER A 19 -42.54 -51.04 -12.15
N ASN A 20 -43.26 -51.18 -11.01
CA ASN A 20 -43.72 -52.44 -10.33
C ASN A 20 -42.72 -53.03 -9.32
N GLY A 21 -43.09 -53.41 -8.08
CA GLY A 21 -44.41 -53.56 -7.45
C GLY A 21 -44.31 -54.63 -6.37
N MET A 22 -45.01 -54.36 -5.29
CA MET A 22 -45.76 -55.34 -4.48
C MET A 22 -45.14 -56.19 -3.37
N LYS A 23 -45.70 -55.96 -2.21
CA LYS A 23 -46.33 -56.81 -1.15
C LYS A 23 -45.48 -57.17 0.07
N SER A 24 -45.80 -56.58 1.22
CA SER A 24 -46.74 -57.10 2.27
C SER A 24 -46.17 -58.30 3.03
N ASN A 25 -45.96 -58.13 4.36
CA ASN A 25 -46.70 -58.89 5.35
C ASN A 25 -46.50 -58.43 6.79
N ARG A 26 -47.56 -58.32 7.51
CA ARG A 26 -47.76 -58.04 8.93
C ARG A 26 -47.30 -59.21 9.76
N LEU A 27 -46.82 -58.97 11.00
CA LEU A 27 -47.40 -59.68 12.17
C LEU A 27 -47.04 -58.92 13.47
N LEU A 28 -48.13 -58.81 14.28
CA LEU A 28 -48.15 -58.28 15.66
C LEU A 28 -47.52 -59.28 16.67
N ALA A 29 -46.97 -58.70 17.72
CA ALA A 29 -47.15 -59.26 19.06
C ALA A 29 -46.84 -58.22 20.15
N GLN A 30 -47.77 -58.18 21.11
CA GLN A 30 -47.91 -57.21 22.21
C GLN A 30 -47.11 -57.61 23.46
N LEU A 31 -47.02 -56.65 24.39
CA LEU A 31 -47.00 -56.66 25.86
C LEU A 31 -45.68 -56.62 26.57
N GLY A 32 -45.63 -55.61 27.46
CA GLY A 32 -44.76 -55.58 28.64
C GLY A 32 -44.59 -54.17 29.23
N VAL A 33 -45.52 -53.79 30.14
CA VAL A 33 -45.46 -52.56 30.95
C VAL A 33 -44.41 -52.73 32.06
N ALA A 34 -43.53 -51.72 32.24
CA ALA A 34 -43.01 -51.38 33.58
C ALA A 34 -42.52 -49.92 33.54
N ALA A 35 -43.17 -49.06 34.29
CA ALA A 35 -42.80 -47.68 34.55
C ALA A 35 -41.66 -47.64 35.58
N ILE A 36 -40.57 -46.96 35.26
CA ILE A 36 -39.67 -46.38 36.25
C ILE A 36 -39.37 -44.94 35.80
N ALA A 37 -39.94 -44.00 36.54
CA ALA A 37 -39.65 -42.57 36.43
C ALA A 37 -38.22 -42.34 36.92
N SER A 38 -37.34 -41.96 36.03
CA SER A 38 -36.05 -41.31 36.37
C SER A 38 -36.00 -40.00 35.61
N ALA A 39 -36.15 -38.92 36.36
CA ALA A 39 -35.95 -37.55 35.88
C ALA A 39 -34.48 -37.37 35.52
N LEU A 40 -34.14 -37.55 34.26
CA LEU A 40 -32.86 -37.08 33.71
C LEU A 40 -33.12 -35.64 33.25
N VAL A 41 -32.59 -34.74 34.04
CA VAL A 41 -32.36 -33.33 33.64
C VAL A 41 -31.45 -33.40 32.43
N LEU A 42 -31.99 -33.34 31.24
CA LEU A 42 -31.26 -33.03 30.01
C LEU A 42 -30.82 -31.55 30.12
N SER A 43 -29.69 -31.31 30.80
CA SER A 43 -28.86 -30.15 30.52
C SER A 43 -28.43 -30.27 29.06
N GLY A 44 -29.21 -29.71 28.18
CA GLY A 44 -28.81 -29.49 26.80
C GLY A 44 -27.59 -28.55 26.81
N CYS A 45 -26.41 -29.12 26.88
CA CYS A 45 -25.26 -28.45 26.33
C CYS A 45 -25.57 -28.24 24.85
N ARG A 46 -26.12 -27.07 24.56
CA ARG A 46 -26.02 -26.47 23.25
C ARG A 46 -24.53 -26.27 23.09
N ALA A 47 -23.88 -27.25 22.48
CA ALA A 47 -22.58 -27.02 21.86
C ALA A 47 -22.82 -25.93 20.84
N GLY A 48 -22.67 -24.69 21.27
CA GLY A 48 -22.42 -23.59 20.36
C GLY A 48 -21.23 -24.10 19.56
N SER A 49 -21.37 -24.21 18.26
CA SER A 49 -20.23 -24.25 17.38
C SER A 49 -19.38 -23.06 17.83
N GLU A 50 -18.25 -23.33 18.50
CA GLU A 50 -17.19 -22.35 18.60
C GLU A 50 -16.89 -22.02 17.13
N ALA A 51 -17.34 -20.83 16.69
CA ALA A 51 -16.94 -20.32 15.43
C ALA A 51 -15.40 -20.37 15.47
N SER A 52 -14.81 -21.13 14.58
CA SER A 52 -13.37 -21.25 14.47
C SER A 52 -12.85 -19.83 14.40
N ALA A 53 -12.07 -19.41 15.41
CA ALA A 53 -11.51 -18.06 15.42
C ALA A 53 -10.74 -17.86 14.10
N SER A 54 -11.02 -16.75 13.41
CA SER A 54 -10.31 -16.42 12.17
C SER A 54 -8.80 -16.35 12.44
N PRO A 55 -7.95 -16.82 11.50
CA PRO A 55 -6.51 -16.67 11.69
C PRO A 55 -6.15 -15.23 12.03
N GLY A 56 -5.36 -15.03 13.08
CA GLY A 56 -4.96 -13.70 13.55
C GLY A 56 -5.98 -12.98 14.44
N VAL A 57 -7.09 -13.64 14.81
CA VAL A 57 -8.07 -13.09 15.76
C VAL A 57 -8.23 -14.03 16.95
N THR A 58 -8.21 -13.53 18.17
CA THR A 58 -8.41 -14.31 19.39
C THR A 58 -9.24 -13.53 20.41
N LYS A 59 -9.97 -14.25 21.25
CA LYS A 59 -10.68 -13.67 22.42
C LYS A 59 -9.77 -13.38 23.60
N GLU A 60 -8.55 -13.91 23.58
CA GLU A 60 -7.55 -13.58 24.57
C GLU A 60 -6.98 -12.17 24.31
N ALA A 61 -6.74 -11.42 25.38
CA ALA A 61 -6.16 -10.08 25.25
C ALA A 61 -4.79 -10.11 24.56
N CYS A 62 -4.47 -9.03 23.85
CA CYS A 62 -3.14 -8.86 23.28
C CYS A 62 -2.05 -8.91 24.38
N PRO A 63 -0.80 -9.32 24.05
CA PRO A 63 0.30 -9.36 25.03
C PRO A 63 0.51 -8.05 25.77
N ASP A 64 0.43 -6.92 25.06
CA ASP A 64 0.57 -5.56 25.60
C ASP A 64 -0.77 -4.81 25.53
N ALA A 65 -1.87 -5.49 25.90
CA ALA A 65 -3.22 -4.95 25.79
C ALA A 65 -3.39 -3.63 26.55
N VAL A 66 -3.94 -2.64 25.86
CA VAL A 66 -4.43 -1.39 26.47
C VAL A 66 -5.77 -1.67 27.17
N ASN A 67 -6.65 -2.42 26.52
CA ASN A 67 -7.95 -2.83 27.04
C ASN A 67 -7.92 -4.32 27.39
N LYS A 68 -7.81 -4.64 28.67
CA LYS A 68 -7.61 -6.03 29.14
C LYS A 68 -8.81 -6.94 28.92
N ASP A 69 -9.98 -6.37 28.72
CA ASP A 69 -11.23 -7.11 28.45
C ASP A 69 -11.47 -7.33 26.96
N ASN A 70 -10.67 -6.70 26.09
CA ASN A 70 -10.70 -6.88 24.64
C ASN A 70 -9.99 -8.16 24.21
N GLY A 71 -10.46 -8.75 23.12
CA GLY A 71 -9.71 -9.75 22.36
C GLY A 71 -8.50 -9.12 21.65
N CYS A 72 -7.83 -9.89 20.79
CA CYS A 72 -6.67 -9.43 20.03
C CYS A 72 -6.79 -9.70 18.54
N ILE A 73 -6.52 -8.69 17.73
CA ILE A 73 -6.27 -8.78 16.28
C ILE A 73 -4.77 -8.66 16.04
N TYR A 74 -4.18 -9.69 15.44
CA TYR A 74 -2.77 -9.68 15.05
C TYR A 74 -2.61 -9.24 13.59
N LEU A 75 -1.87 -8.17 13.38
CA LEU A 75 -1.42 -7.71 12.06
C LEU A 75 0.02 -8.15 11.80
N GLY A 76 0.40 -8.29 10.54
CA GLY A 76 1.77 -8.49 10.12
C GLY A 76 2.39 -7.20 9.57
N ALA A 77 3.71 -7.07 9.68
CA ALA A 77 4.49 -6.03 9.01
C ALA A 77 5.80 -6.63 8.50
N ILE A 78 6.04 -6.51 7.20
CA ILE A 78 7.29 -6.96 6.57
C ILE A 78 7.94 -5.74 5.93
N SER A 79 9.12 -5.37 6.42
CA SER A 79 9.73 -4.09 6.17
C SER A 79 11.22 -4.21 5.83
N ASP A 80 11.87 -3.08 5.55
CA ASP A 80 13.32 -2.95 5.43
C ASP A 80 13.84 -2.23 6.69
N LEU A 81 14.34 -2.98 7.65
CA LEU A 81 14.65 -2.43 8.98
C LEU A 81 16.14 -2.28 9.26
N THR A 82 17.02 -2.91 8.47
CA THR A 82 18.46 -2.95 8.79
C THR A 82 19.38 -2.60 7.63
N LYS A 83 19.29 -3.27 6.48
CA LYS A 83 20.37 -3.25 5.48
C LYS A 83 19.95 -2.74 4.09
N GLY A 84 18.67 -2.71 3.78
CA GLY A 84 18.21 -2.25 2.46
C GLY A 84 18.31 -0.73 2.30
N PRO A 85 18.13 -0.24 1.09
CA PRO A 85 18.29 1.17 0.75
C PRO A 85 17.24 2.08 1.40
N PHE A 86 16.12 1.51 1.84
CA PHE A 86 15.01 2.26 2.44
C PHE A 86 14.93 2.15 3.96
N ALA A 87 15.84 1.42 4.63
CA ALA A 87 15.83 1.31 6.09
C ALA A 87 15.71 2.67 6.83
N PRO A 88 16.36 3.76 6.39
CA PRO A 88 16.22 5.06 7.03
C PRO A 88 14.80 5.67 6.96
N LEU A 89 13.94 5.19 6.04
CA LEU A 89 12.53 5.57 5.92
C LEU A 89 11.62 4.51 6.55
N ALA A 90 11.93 3.25 6.36
CA ALA A 90 11.10 2.12 6.75
C ALA A 90 11.01 1.94 8.27
N VAL A 91 12.07 2.27 9.01
CA VAL A 91 12.04 2.26 10.49
C VAL A 91 11.02 3.28 11.01
N PRO A 92 11.07 4.59 10.65
CA PRO A 92 10.03 5.54 11.03
C PRO A 92 8.62 5.17 10.55
N ILE A 93 8.47 4.56 9.36
CA ILE A 93 7.18 4.04 8.87
C ILE A 93 6.62 3.01 9.87
N THR A 94 7.42 2.01 10.21
CA THR A 94 7.03 0.93 11.11
C THR A 94 6.72 1.44 12.52
N ASP A 95 7.50 2.40 13.02
CA ASP A 95 7.28 3.00 14.34
C ASP A 95 6.00 3.85 14.37
N ALA A 96 5.69 4.57 13.28
CA ALA A 96 4.42 5.30 13.16
C ALA A 96 3.22 4.35 13.15
N GLN A 97 3.30 3.22 12.47
CA GLN A 97 2.23 2.22 12.46
C GLN A 97 2.00 1.61 13.85
N LYS A 98 3.08 1.33 14.59
CA LYS A 98 2.95 0.89 16.01
C LYS A 98 2.25 1.95 16.86
N ALA A 99 2.62 3.22 16.70
CA ALA A 99 2.00 4.32 17.41
C ALA A 99 0.52 4.53 17.02
N PHE A 100 0.21 4.39 15.72
CA PHE A 100 -1.15 4.46 15.20
C PHE A 100 -2.06 3.40 15.84
N TRP A 101 -1.66 2.14 15.78
CA TRP A 101 -2.47 1.06 16.33
C TRP A 101 -2.56 1.13 17.86
N LYS A 102 -1.50 1.59 18.53
CA LYS A 102 -1.58 1.90 19.97
C LYS A 102 -2.62 2.97 20.25
N LYS A 103 -2.65 4.05 19.46
CA LYS A 103 -3.66 5.11 19.61
C LYS A 103 -5.08 4.58 19.37
N VAL A 104 -5.28 3.73 18.34
CA VAL A 104 -6.57 3.07 18.10
C VAL A 104 -7.00 2.26 19.32
N ASN A 105 -6.09 1.52 19.94
CA ASN A 105 -6.37 0.75 21.16
C ASN A 105 -6.70 1.67 22.35
N GLU A 106 -6.00 2.81 22.51
CA GLU A 106 -6.29 3.83 23.54
C GLU A 106 -7.68 4.47 23.35
N ASP A 107 -8.15 4.56 22.11
CA ASP A 107 -9.48 5.06 21.77
C ASP A 107 -10.59 3.98 21.91
N GLY A 108 -10.25 2.76 22.38
CA GLY A 108 -11.19 1.67 22.67
C GLY A 108 -11.02 0.43 21.79
N GLY A 109 -10.13 0.44 20.82
CA GLY A 109 -9.92 -0.65 19.87
C GLY A 109 -10.99 -0.71 18.78
N VAL A 110 -11.14 -1.85 18.12
CA VAL A 110 -12.12 -2.08 17.07
C VAL A 110 -13.03 -3.25 17.48
N ASP A 111 -14.32 -3.01 17.62
CA ASP A 111 -15.36 -4.01 17.91
C ASP A 111 -15.01 -4.99 19.06
N GLY A 112 -14.44 -4.47 20.16
CA GLY A 112 -14.02 -5.26 21.33
C GLY A 112 -12.68 -5.98 21.17
N TYR A 113 -11.85 -5.56 20.22
CA TYR A 113 -10.49 -6.06 20.03
C TYR A 113 -9.46 -4.94 20.10
N ASP A 114 -8.34 -5.20 20.76
CA ASP A 114 -7.11 -4.44 20.58
C ASP A 114 -6.33 -4.99 19.37
N ILE A 115 -5.48 -4.16 18.78
CA ILE A 115 -4.72 -4.50 17.60
C ILE A 115 -3.24 -4.57 17.93
N ASP A 116 -2.59 -5.69 17.59
CA ASP A 116 -1.16 -5.92 17.77
C ASP A 116 -0.47 -6.13 16.42
N ILE A 117 0.31 -5.13 16.00
CA ILE A 117 1.21 -5.24 14.85
C ILE A 117 2.63 -5.66 15.28
N SER A 118 2.99 -5.45 16.54
CA SER A 118 4.37 -5.57 17.04
C SER A 118 4.90 -7.00 17.02
N LYS A 119 4.06 -7.97 17.34
CA LYS A 119 4.42 -9.40 17.40
C LYS A 119 4.93 -9.95 16.05
N ASN A 120 4.39 -9.47 14.96
CA ASN A 120 4.64 -10.01 13.63
C ASN A 120 5.41 -9.04 12.72
N ILE A 121 6.24 -8.17 13.29
CA ILE A 121 7.20 -7.37 12.51
C ILE A 121 8.33 -8.26 12.03
N ARG A 122 8.67 -8.19 10.75
CA ARG A 122 9.77 -8.94 10.13
C ARG A 122 10.61 -8.01 9.26
N ASP A 123 11.93 -8.23 9.30
CA ASP A 123 12.88 -7.55 8.44
C ASP A 123 13.16 -8.41 7.19
N ALA A 124 12.94 -7.84 6.02
CA ALA A 124 13.17 -8.47 4.73
C ALA A 124 14.39 -7.90 3.98
N GLU A 125 15.10 -6.92 4.57
CA GLU A 125 16.30 -6.32 4.02
C GLU A 125 16.12 -5.85 2.55
N TYR A 126 14.89 -5.43 2.19
CA TYR A 126 14.46 -5.06 0.83
C TYR A 126 14.71 -6.16 -0.23
N ASN A 127 14.63 -7.43 0.16
CA ASN A 127 14.85 -8.58 -0.70
C ASN A 127 13.55 -9.38 -0.90
N PRO A 128 13.06 -9.61 -2.16
CA PRO A 128 11.79 -10.29 -2.40
C PRO A 128 11.76 -11.75 -1.91
N GLU A 129 12.88 -12.49 -2.00
CA GLU A 129 12.96 -13.87 -1.54
C GLU A 129 12.88 -13.97 0.00
N ILE A 130 13.58 -13.05 0.68
CA ILE A 130 13.50 -12.95 2.15
C ILE A 130 12.09 -12.51 2.54
N HIS A 131 11.49 -11.56 1.83
CA HIS A 131 10.14 -11.08 2.08
C HIS A 131 9.12 -12.23 2.00
N ASN A 132 9.16 -13.03 0.94
CA ASN A 132 8.31 -14.21 0.81
C ASN A 132 8.52 -15.18 1.99
N LYS A 133 9.77 -15.49 2.34
CA LYS A 133 10.05 -16.35 3.49
C LYS A 133 9.45 -15.80 4.78
N LYS A 134 9.56 -14.48 5.02
CA LYS A 134 9.00 -13.82 6.20
C LYS A 134 7.47 -13.84 6.20
N TYR A 135 6.85 -13.71 5.05
CA TYR A 135 5.41 -13.88 4.91
C TYR A 135 4.97 -15.31 5.28
N GLN A 136 5.64 -16.34 4.75
CA GLN A 136 5.34 -17.75 5.10
C GLN A 136 5.47 -18.02 6.60
N GLU A 137 6.39 -17.34 7.31
CA GLU A 137 6.55 -17.47 8.77
C GLU A 137 5.33 -16.95 9.55
N ILE A 138 4.68 -15.87 9.08
CA ILE A 138 3.64 -15.16 9.85
C ILE A 138 2.22 -15.38 9.32
N ARG A 139 2.03 -15.77 8.04
CA ARG A 139 0.73 -15.79 7.36
C ARG A 139 -0.39 -16.51 8.11
N LYS A 140 -0.08 -17.58 8.86
CA LYS A 140 -1.07 -18.36 9.59
C LYS A 140 -1.53 -17.71 10.90
N GLY A 141 -0.83 -16.69 11.37
CA GLY A 141 -1.08 -16.02 12.65
C GLY A 141 -1.51 -14.57 12.55
N ILE A 142 -1.78 -14.08 11.36
CA ILE A 142 -2.20 -12.67 11.13
C ILE A 142 -3.55 -12.61 10.43
N LEU A 143 -4.31 -11.56 10.71
CA LEU A 143 -5.57 -11.25 10.02
C LEU A 143 -5.29 -10.54 8.68
N ALA A 144 -4.41 -9.55 8.70
CA ALA A 144 -4.03 -8.73 7.55
C ALA A 144 -2.55 -8.30 7.66
N LEU A 145 -1.97 -7.81 6.57
CA LEU A 145 -0.69 -7.13 6.57
C LEU A 145 -0.90 -5.61 6.76
N GLY A 146 -0.57 -5.09 7.93
CA GLY A 146 -0.51 -3.65 8.18
C GLY A 146 0.63 -2.98 7.41
N GLN A 147 1.62 -3.76 6.95
CA GLN A 147 2.70 -3.28 6.08
C GLN A 147 3.29 -4.42 5.24
N THR A 148 3.46 -4.14 3.94
CA THR A 148 4.31 -4.95 3.04
C THR A 148 5.16 -3.99 2.20
N LEU A 149 6.47 -3.88 2.53
CA LEU A 149 7.31 -2.82 1.98
C LEU A 149 7.98 -3.24 0.67
N GLY A 150 7.76 -2.42 -0.34
CA GLY A 150 8.36 -2.53 -1.66
C GLY A 150 7.46 -3.24 -2.68
N SER A 151 7.45 -2.75 -3.92
CA SER A 151 6.58 -3.27 -4.97
C SER A 151 6.95 -4.70 -5.37
N SER A 152 8.20 -4.97 -5.73
CA SER A 152 8.66 -6.33 -6.08
C SER A 152 8.50 -7.32 -4.92
N GLN A 153 8.65 -6.83 -3.69
CA GLN A 153 8.49 -7.62 -2.47
C GLN A 153 7.03 -8.02 -2.27
N THR A 154 6.12 -7.07 -2.42
CA THR A 154 4.68 -7.31 -2.32
C THR A 154 4.17 -8.22 -3.44
N LEU A 155 4.64 -8.02 -4.67
CA LEU A 155 4.32 -8.92 -5.81
C LEU A 155 4.76 -10.36 -5.55
N ALA A 156 5.90 -10.58 -4.87
CA ALA A 156 6.40 -11.92 -4.56
C ALA A 156 5.50 -12.74 -3.60
N ILE A 157 4.55 -12.10 -2.92
CA ILE A 157 3.62 -12.74 -1.98
C ILE A 157 2.14 -12.57 -2.37
N LEU A 158 1.84 -11.84 -3.43
CA LEU A 158 0.49 -11.41 -3.78
C LEU A 158 -0.48 -12.59 -4.02
N ASP A 159 -0.04 -13.61 -4.76
CA ASP A 159 -0.86 -14.80 -5.03
C ASP A 159 -1.18 -15.58 -3.74
N ASP A 160 -0.22 -15.67 -2.84
CA ASP A 160 -0.43 -16.29 -1.52
C ASP A 160 -1.37 -15.44 -0.63
N MET A 161 -1.27 -14.11 -0.68
CA MET A 161 -2.20 -13.21 0.02
C MET A 161 -3.63 -13.41 -0.47
N LYS A 162 -3.84 -13.46 -1.80
CA LYS A 162 -5.14 -13.73 -2.41
C LYS A 162 -5.70 -15.09 -2.00
N ALA A 163 -4.87 -16.14 -2.03
CA ALA A 163 -5.28 -17.49 -1.63
C ALA A 163 -5.64 -17.60 -0.15
N ASP A 164 -5.06 -16.76 0.70
CA ASP A 164 -5.30 -16.72 2.15
C ASP A 164 -6.38 -15.70 2.57
N HIS A 165 -6.95 -14.94 1.64
CA HIS A 165 -7.84 -13.80 1.91
C HIS A 165 -7.17 -12.75 2.83
N ILE A 166 -5.87 -12.55 2.70
CA ILE A 166 -5.12 -11.53 3.44
C ILE A 166 -5.03 -10.27 2.60
N ILE A 167 -5.64 -9.18 3.07
CA ILE A 167 -5.40 -7.86 2.52
C ILE A 167 -4.11 -7.25 3.08
N GLY A 168 -3.49 -6.36 2.32
CA GLY A 168 -2.25 -5.71 2.72
C GLY A 168 -2.19 -4.22 2.43
N VAL A 169 -1.52 -3.50 3.31
CA VAL A 169 -1.16 -2.11 3.11
C VAL A 169 0.23 -2.08 2.48
N PRO A 170 0.38 -1.64 1.23
CA PRO A 170 1.68 -1.59 0.58
C PRO A 170 2.45 -0.37 1.11
N ALA A 171 3.70 -0.55 1.48
CA ALA A 171 4.58 0.58 1.67
C ALA A 171 5.32 0.87 0.35
N SER A 172 4.56 1.13 -0.68
CA SER A 172 4.95 1.48 -2.04
C SER A 172 3.71 1.97 -2.81
N TRP A 173 3.91 2.74 -3.88
CA TRP A 173 2.83 3.35 -4.68
C TRP A 173 2.88 2.87 -6.13
N ASN A 174 2.91 1.55 -6.34
CA ASN A 174 2.89 0.98 -7.68
C ASN A 174 1.50 1.13 -8.31
N SER A 175 1.43 1.54 -9.58
CA SER A 175 0.15 1.70 -10.28
C SER A 175 -0.63 0.39 -10.47
N ALA A 176 0.00 -0.77 -10.28
CA ALA A 176 -0.69 -2.06 -10.32
C ALA A 176 -1.61 -2.27 -9.09
N TRP A 177 -1.35 -1.58 -7.98
CA TRP A 177 -2.15 -1.74 -6.76
C TRP A 177 -3.59 -1.32 -6.95
N GLU A 178 -3.86 -0.35 -7.80
CA GLU A 178 -5.21 0.10 -8.15
C GLU A 178 -6.06 -0.99 -8.84
N PHE A 179 -5.42 -2.05 -9.34
CA PHE A 179 -6.07 -3.18 -10.01
C PHE A 179 -6.05 -4.45 -9.15
N GLU A 180 -5.67 -4.35 -7.87
CA GLU A 180 -5.47 -5.49 -6.98
C GLU A 180 -6.37 -5.40 -5.74
N ASP A 181 -7.43 -6.17 -5.72
CA ASP A 181 -8.43 -6.21 -4.65
C ASP A 181 -7.86 -6.53 -3.25
N SER A 182 -6.67 -7.12 -3.16
CA SER A 182 -6.03 -7.48 -1.90
C SER A 182 -5.10 -6.39 -1.36
N ILE A 183 -5.00 -5.24 -2.03
CA ILE A 183 -4.09 -4.16 -1.67
C ILE A 183 -4.89 -2.88 -1.35
N LEU A 184 -4.56 -2.26 -0.22
CA LEU A 184 -5.12 -0.98 0.21
C LEU A 184 -4.13 0.16 -0.09
N GLU A 185 -4.25 0.77 -1.25
CA GLU A 185 -3.44 1.92 -1.66
C GLU A 185 -3.92 3.22 -0.98
N SER A 186 -3.07 4.22 -0.89
CA SER A 186 -3.38 5.57 -0.42
C SER A 186 -2.57 6.61 -1.16
N GLY A 187 -3.23 7.60 -1.73
CA GLY A 187 -2.57 8.68 -2.46
C GLY A 187 -2.20 8.30 -3.90
N ALA A 188 -1.50 9.18 -4.60
CA ALA A 188 -1.13 8.96 -5.99
C ALA A 188 -0.02 7.92 -6.12
N ASN A 189 -0.16 7.02 -7.10
CA ASN A 189 0.87 6.05 -7.44
C ASN A 189 2.10 6.71 -8.11
N TYR A 190 3.21 5.98 -8.24
CA TYR A 190 4.46 6.50 -8.81
C TYR A 190 4.30 7.04 -10.24
N CYS A 191 3.40 6.46 -11.02
CA CYS A 191 3.12 6.91 -12.37
C CYS A 191 2.50 8.31 -12.39
N PHE A 192 1.46 8.54 -11.59
CA PHE A 192 0.84 9.86 -11.45
C PHE A 192 1.75 10.87 -10.76
N GLU A 193 2.47 10.44 -9.73
CA GLU A 193 3.48 11.26 -9.06
C GLU A 193 4.52 11.79 -10.06
N ALA A 194 5.01 10.91 -10.95
CA ALA A 194 5.97 11.28 -11.98
C ALA A 194 5.37 12.22 -13.03
N MET A 195 4.13 11.98 -13.47
CA MET A 195 3.42 12.90 -14.37
C MET A 195 3.31 14.29 -13.76
N ASN A 196 2.87 14.36 -12.50
CA ASN A 196 2.71 15.63 -11.78
C ASN A 196 4.05 16.35 -11.59
N GLY A 197 5.11 15.62 -11.27
CA GLY A 197 6.45 16.18 -11.11
C GLY A 197 7.02 16.77 -12.42
N VAL A 198 6.82 16.08 -13.54
CA VAL A 198 7.23 16.60 -14.86
C VAL A 198 6.42 17.80 -15.27
N ASP A 199 5.07 17.75 -15.18
CA ASP A 199 4.19 18.86 -15.51
C ASP A 199 4.53 20.10 -14.68
N TRP A 200 4.77 19.91 -13.38
CA TRP A 200 5.19 20.99 -12.49
C TRP A 200 6.54 21.60 -12.93
N ALA A 201 7.51 20.77 -13.28
CA ALA A 201 8.83 21.23 -13.69
C ALA A 201 8.79 22.00 -15.02
N VAL A 202 7.96 21.57 -15.96
CA VAL A 202 7.69 22.30 -17.20
C VAL A 202 7.13 23.68 -16.90
N ALA A 203 6.13 23.77 -16.04
CA ALA A 203 5.45 25.03 -15.70
C ALA A 203 6.33 26.00 -14.88
N ASN A 204 7.21 25.48 -13.99
CA ASN A 204 7.86 26.27 -12.95
C ASN A 204 9.38 26.35 -13.06
N ARG A 205 10.03 25.43 -13.83
CA ARG A 205 11.49 25.32 -13.90
C ARG A 205 12.06 25.53 -15.30
N GLY A 206 11.22 25.86 -16.26
CA GLY A 206 11.64 26.15 -17.63
C GLY A 206 12.13 24.93 -18.41
N VAL A 207 11.66 23.74 -18.08
CA VAL A 207 11.93 22.49 -18.80
C VAL A 207 11.27 22.57 -20.18
N LYS A 208 12.02 22.32 -21.27
CA LYS A 208 11.52 22.53 -22.65
C LYS A 208 11.98 21.49 -23.67
N ASN A 209 13.08 20.78 -23.41
CA ASN A 209 13.70 19.95 -24.43
C ASN A 209 13.75 18.48 -24.05
N LYS A 210 14.35 18.13 -22.90
CA LYS A 210 14.65 16.75 -22.56
C LYS A 210 14.42 16.43 -21.09
N VAL A 211 13.82 15.28 -20.83
CA VAL A 211 13.73 14.67 -19.51
C VAL A 211 14.35 13.27 -19.50
N ILE A 212 15.08 12.94 -18.43
CA ILE A 212 15.58 11.59 -18.18
C ILE A 212 14.94 11.05 -16.91
N ALA A 213 14.34 9.84 -16.97
CA ALA A 213 13.98 9.08 -15.80
C ALA A 213 15.18 8.21 -15.37
N VAL A 214 15.65 8.40 -14.13
CA VAL A 214 16.73 7.61 -13.53
C VAL A 214 16.16 6.84 -12.35
N GLY A 215 16.18 5.51 -12.40
CA GLY A 215 15.57 4.70 -11.34
C GLY A 215 16.18 3.32 -11.19
N TYR A 216 15.79 2.64 -10.12
CA TYR A 216 16.11 1.23 -9.96
C TYR A 216 15.47 0.40 -11.09
N PRO A 217 16.09 -0.70 -11.50
CA PRO A 217 15.40 -1.67 -12.35
C PRO A 217 14.19 -2.26 -11.63
N GLY A 218 13.20 -2.67 -12.39
CA GLY A 218 11.97 -3.24 -11.86
C GLY A 218 10.83 -2.23 -11.76
N ASP A 219 9.85 -2.57 -10.96
CA ASP A 219 8.53 -1.92 -10.92
C ASP A 219 8.54 -0.52 -10.32
N TYR A 220 9.30 -0.24 -9.23
CA TYR A 220 9.40 1.11 -8.68
C TYR A 220 9.91 2.13 -9.71
N GLY A 221 11.09 1.85 -10.29
CA GLY A 221 11.66 2.73 -11.31
C GLY A 221 10.92 2.66 -12.65
N GLY A 222 10.36 1.49 -13.00
CA GLY A 222 9.60 1.28 -14.23
C GLY A 222 8.28 2.02 -14.25
N ASP A 223 7.54 1.97 -13.15
CA ASP A 223 6.24 2.64 -13.00
C ASP A 223 6.38 4.17 -13.13
N ALA A 224 7.31 4.75 -12.38
CA ALA A 224 7.60 6.18 -12.49
C ALA A 224 8.15 6.57 -13.87
N ALA A 225 9.02 5.75 -14.48
CA ALA A 225 9.54 6.02 -15.82
C ALA A 225 8.41 6.04 -16.88
N ALA A 226 7.40 5.18 -16.75
CA ALA A 226 6.22 5.22 -17.61
C ALA A 226 5.43 6.53 -17.45
N GLY A 227 5.29 7.02 -16.21
CA GLY A 227 4.68 8.33 -15.93
C GLY A 227 5.48 9.49 -16.54
N VAL A 228 6.82 9.46 -16.40
CA VAL A 228 7.70 10.46 -17.04
C VAL A 228 7.56 10.44 -18.56
N GLU A 229 7.52 9.26 -19.18
CA GLU A 229 7.34 9.12 -20.63
C GLU A 229 6.00 9.70 -21.10
N ALA A 230 4.92 9.39 -20.37
CA ALA A 230 3.60 9.93 -20.67
C ALA A 230 3.60 11.48 -20.60
N ALA A 231 4.17 12.05 -19.56
CA ALA A 231 4.25 13.51 -19.40
C ALA A 231 5.21 14.14 -20.43
N ALA A 232 6.31 13.49 -20.76
CA ALA A 232 7.22 13.95 -21.81
C ALA A 232 6.51 14.05 -23.16
N LYS A 233 5.69 13.05 -23.49
CA LYS A 233 4.90 13.04 -24.72
C LYS A 233 3.90 14.21 -24.79
N VAL A 234 3.17 14.46 -23.68
CA VAL A 234 2.20 15.56 -23.60
C VAL A 234 2.89 16.92 -23.71
N ASN A 235 4.07 17.06 -23.09
CA ASN A 235 4.83 18.32 -23.06
C ASN A 235 5.84 18.46 -24.22
N ASN A 236 5.84 17.56 -25.20
CA ASN A 236 6.76 17.55 -26.36
C ASN A 236 8.25 17.54 -25.95
N LEU A 237 8.60 16.79 -24.92
CA LEU A 237 9.97 16.61 -24.46
C LEU A 237 10.58 15.35 -25.05
N GLU A 238 11.89 15.38 -25.33
CA GLU A 238 12.66 14.15 -25.57
C GLU A 238 12.75 13.36 -24.26
N PHE A 239 12.41 12.07 -24.30
CA PHE A 239 12.43 11.17 -23.15
C PHE A 239 13.54 10.14 -23.26
N LYS A 240 14.20 9.84 -22.13
CA LYS A 240 15.13 8.72 -21.98
C LYS A 240 14.97 8.06 -20.63
N LYS A 241 14.89 6.72 -20.61
CA LYS A 241 14.98 5.91 -19.39
C LYS A 241 16.43 5.50 -19.14
N LEU A 242 16.88 5.57 -17.90
CA LEU A 242 18.17 5.13 -17.42
C LEU A 242 17.98 4.31 -16.14
N GLU A 243 18.37 3.05 -16.17
CA GLU A 243 18.39 2.21 -14.97
C GLU A 243 19.74 2.33 -14.26
N THR A 244 19.69 2.36 -12.94
CA THR A 244 20.88 2.35 -12.07
C THR A 244 20.66 1.35 -10.94
N PRO A 245 21.67 0.51 -10.60
CA PRO A 245 21.52 -0.45 -9.52
C PRO A 245 21.51 0.24 -8.15
N PRO A 246 20.96 -0.40 -7.11
CA PRO A 246 21.10 0.06 -5.73
C PRO A 246 22.56 0.15 -5.29
N GLY A 247 22.81 1.02 -4.34
CA GLY A 247 24.12 1.25 -3.75
C GLY A 247 24.76 2.58 -4.18
N GLN A 248 25.15 3.35 -3.20
CA GLN A 248 25.73 4.69 -3.39
C GLN A 248 26.95 4.70 -4.32
N ASP A 249 27.81 3.68 -4.22
CA ASP A 249 29.03 3.56 -5.03
C ASP A 249 28.77 3.20 -6.50
N ASN A 250 27.53 2.79 -6.84
CA ASN A 250 27.16 2.33 -8.17
C ASN A 250 26.66 3.46 -9.10
N GLN A 251 26.66 4.73 -8.66
CA GLN A 251 25.96 5.82 -9.35
C GLN A 251 26.80 6.55 -10.41
N ALA A 252 28.08 6.19 -10.58
CA ALA A 252 28.97 6.85 -11.54
C ALA A 252 28.44 6.81 -12.98
N GLY A 253 27.80 5.70 -13.37
CA GLY A 253 27.18 5.55 -14.71
C GLY A 253 26.01 6.50 -14.94
N ALA A 254 25.14 6.69 -13.93
CA ALA A 254 24.03 7.63 -13.97
C ALA A 254 24.54 9.08 -14.07
N VAL A 255 25.52 9.46 -13.25
CA VAL A 255 26.18 10.78 -13.30
C VAL A 255 26.76 11.06 -14.70
N ALA A 256 27.55 10.13 -15.25
CA ALA A 256 28.14 10.27 -16.57
C ALA A 256 27.09 10.41 -17.69
N ALA A 257 26.01 9.62 -17.61
CA ALA A 257 24.94 9.68 -18.59
C ALA A 257 24.19 11.04 -18.56
N ILE A 258 23.85 11.56 -17.36
CA ILE A 258 23.20 12.88 -17.21
C ILE A 258 24.09 13.99 -17.77
N LEU A 259 25.38 13.97 -17.46
CA LEU A 259 26.34 14.97 -17.97
C LEU A 259 26.50 14.93 -19.49
N LYS A 260 26.44 13.73 -20.10
CA LYS A 260 26.49 13.53 -21.55
C LYS A 260 25.22 14.02 -22.23
N GLU A 261 24.07 13.65 -21.70
CA GLU A 261 22.75 13.91 -22.31
C GLU A 261 22.26 15.34 -22.07
N LYS A 262 22.72 15.99 -21.01
CA LYS A 262 22.37 17.37 -20.61
C LYS A 262 20.87 17.64 -20.62
N PRO A 263 20.05 16.84 -19.89
CA PRO A 263 18.60 17.05 -19.84
C PRO A 263 18.28 18.35 -19.10
N ASP A 264 17.09 18.93 -19.38
CA ASP A 264 16.54 20.03 -18.57
C ASP A 264 16.04 19.50 -17.22
N LEU A 265 15.52 18.27 -17.21
CA LEU A 265 14.94 17.60 -16.05
C LEU A 265 15.48 16.17 -15.90
N VAL A 266 15.78 15.80 -14.68
CA VAL A 266 16.01 14.41 -14.27
C VAL A 266 14.95 14.04 -13.24
N PHE A 267 14.13 13.04 -13.54
CA PHE A 267 13.22 12.44 -12.56
C PHE A 267 13.90 11.22 -11.92
N ILE A 268 13.97 11.18 -10.57
CA ILE A 268 14.74 10.14 -9.85
C ILE A 268 13.83 9.24 -9.03
N THR A 269 14.05 7.92 -9.12
CA THR A 269 13.40 6.86 -8.35
C THR A 269 14.44 5.87 -7.81
N THR A 270 15.18 6.33 -6.81
CA THR A 270 16.23 5.55 -6.11
C THR A 270 16.06 5.72 -4.60
N GLY A 271 16.93 5.12 -3.81
CA GLY A 271 17.07 5.46 -2.39
C GLY A 271 17.67 6.85 -2.19
N PRO A 272 17.55 7.40 -0.98
CA PRO A 272 18.03 8.77 -0.67
C PRO A 272 19.54 8.97 -0.88
N ALA A 273 20.35 7.99 -0.53
CA ALA A 273 21.81 8.09 -0.64
C ALA A 273 22.28 8.12 -2.10
N GLU A 274 21.68 7.31 -2.95
CA GLU A 274 21.93 7.28 -4.40
C GLU A 274 21.50 8.58 -5.06
N MET A 275 20.30 9.08 -4.72
CA MET A 275 19.79 10.36 -5.22
C MET A 275 20.78 11.49 -4.89
N ALA A 276 21.22 11.58 -3.63
CA ALA A 276 22.18 12.60 -3.22
C ALA A 276 23.52 12.48 -3.95
N THR A 277 23.99 11.26 -4.21
CA THR A 277 25.22 11.01 -4.99
C THR A 277 25.07 11.47 -6.44
N ILE A 278 23.92 11.18 -7.06
CA ILE A 278 23.65 11.60 -8.45
C ILE A 278 23.57 13.13 -8.53
N VAL A 279 22.78 13.78 -7.67
CA VAL A 279 22.61 15.24 -7.67
C VAL A 279 23.94 15.94 -7.35
N GLY A 280 24.62 15.53 -6.29
CA GLY A 280 25.90 16.11 -5.89
C GLY A 280 27.00 15.89 -6.93
N GLY A 281 27.10 14.68 -7.49
CA GLY A 281 28.10 14.31 -8.48
C GLY A 281 27.93 15.03 -9.82
N THR A 282 26.71 15.25 -10.26
CA THR A 282 26.42 16.01 -11.48
C THR A 282 26.60 17.52 -11.27
N ALA A 283 26.16 18.06 -10.14
CA ALA A 283 26.33 19.47 -9.80
C ALA A 283 27.81 19.86 -9.69
N ALA A 284 28.65 19.02 -9.07
CA ALA A 284 30.10 19.23 -8.97
C ALA A 284 30.81 19.31 -10.34
N GLN A 285 30.18 18.73 -11.39
CA GLN A 285 30.67 18.77 -12.76
C GLN A 285 29.94 19.79 -13.65
N GLY A 286 29.20 20.73 -13.03
CA GLY A 286 28.62 21.89 -13.71
C GLY A 286 27.24 21.63 -14.32
N PHE A 287 26.55 20.55 -13.99
CA PHE A 287 25.14 20.38 -14.37
C PHE A 287 24.26 21.39 -13.64
N THR A 288 23.30 21.96 -14.35
CA THR A 288 22.41 23.03 -13.84
C THR A 288 20.91 22.74 -14.07
N GLY A 289 20.56 21.57 -14.60
CA GLY A 289 19.19 21.15 -14.77
C GLY A 289 18.45 20.91 -13.45
N THR A 290 17.16 20.68 -13.55
CA THR A 290 16.30 20.41 -12.40
C THR A 290 16.27 18.91 -12.10
N PHE A 291 16.19 18.55 -10.83
CA PHE A 291 15.87 17.21 -10.36
C PHE A 291 14.51 17.19 -9.68
N VAL A 292 13.68 16.21 -10.01
CA VAL A 292 12.49 15.88 -9.25
C VAL A 292 12.60 14.43 -8.82
N GLY A 293 12.52 14.17 -7.54
CA GLY A 293 12.53 12.83 -6.98
C GLY A 293 11.14 12.39 -6.55
N SER A 294 10.86 11.10 -6.60
CA SER A 294 9.66 10.53 -6.00
C SER A 294 9.74 10.55 -4.46
N GLY A 295 8.62 10.36 -3.76
CA GLY A 295 8.56 10.42 -2.30
C GLY A 295 9.68 9.68 -1.56
N PRO A 296 10.01 8.42 -1.90
CA PRO A 296 11.05 7.64 -1.22
C PRO A 296 12.50 8.14 -1.41
N THR A 297 12.75 9.10 -2.28
CA THR A 297 14.12 9.58 -2.55
C THR A 297 14.67 10.57 -1.52
N TRP A 298 13.83 11.06 -0.61
CA TRP A 298 14.22 12.03 0.40
C TRP A 298 14.43 11.40 1.78
N ASN A 299 15.42 11.89 2.48
CA ASN A 299 15.64 11.65 3.92
C ASN A 299 16.18 12.93 4.56
N PRO A 300 15.71 13.35 5.75
CA PRO A 300 16.15 14.57 6.43
C PRO A 300 17.66 14.67 6.68
N ALA A 301 18.36 13.55 6.81
CA ALA A 301 19.82 13.55 6.98
C ALA A 301 20.55 14.18 5.79
N LEU A 302 19.96 14.24 4.62
CA LEU A 302 20.55 14.81 3.40
C LEU A 302 20.83 16.29 3.49
N ILE A 303 20.13 17.05 4.35
CA ILE A 303 20.42 18.48 4.59
C ILE A 303 21.80 18.72 5.23
N LYS A 304 22.41 17.67 5.80
CA LYS A 304 23.76 17.70 6.38
C LYS A 304 24.81 17.03 5.49
N SER A 305 24.41 16.50 4.34
CA SER A 305 25.30 15.80 3.41
C SER A 305 26.16 16.80 2.60
N ALA A 306 27.22 16.30 1.97
CA ALA A 306 27.99 17.08 1.02
C ALA A 306 27.18 17.56 -0.21
N ALA A 307 26.10 16.87 -0.54
CA ALA A 307 25.19 17.23 -1.62
C ALA A 307 24.20 18.35 -1.26
N ALA A 308 24.06 18.73 0.03
CA ALA A 308 23.05 19.68 0.49
C ALA A 308 23.01 21.00 -0.32
N PRO A 309 24.11 21.67 -0.68
CA PRO A 309 24.04 22.90 -1.47
C PRO A 309 23.44 22.69 -2.88
N ALA A 310 23.69 21.52 -3.49
CA ALA A 310 23.14 21.17 -4.78
C ALA A 310 21.64 20.81 -4.65
N LEU A 311 21.28 20.05 -3.62
CA LEU A 311 19.90 19.69 -3.32
C LEU A 311 19.01 20.92 -3.10
N GLU A 312 19.46 21.89 -2.31
CA GLU A 312 18.73 23.14 -2.08
C GLU A 312 18.43 23.92 -3.37
N LYS A 313 19.33 23.88 -4.32
CA LYS A 313 19.24 24.66 -5.55
C LYS A 313 18.44 23.94 -6.64
N MET A 314 18.57 22.62 -6.74
CA MET A 314 18.21 21.87 -7.93
C MET A 314 17.17 20.78 -7.70
N TYR A 315 16.95 20.34 -6.47
CA TYR A 315 16.11 19.19 -6.16
C TYR A 315 14.74 19.61 -5.63
N PHE A 316 13.73 18.91 -6.11
CA PHE A 316 12.35 18.93 -5.62
C PHE A 316 11.87 17.50 -5.43
N GLN A 317 10.85 17.35 -4.60
CA GLN A 317 10.23 16.06 -4.35
C GLN A 317 8.77 16.11 -4.74
N ALA A 318 8.31 15.16 -5.55
CA ALA A 318 6.91 14.86 -5.70
C ALA A 318 6.52 13.81 -4.65
N GLY A 319 5.32 13.90 -4.09
CA GLY A 319 4.83 12.95 -3.10
C GLY A 319 3.32 12.95 -2.99
N PRO A 320 2.71 11.88 -2.44
CA PRO A 320 1.26 11.76 -2.38
C PRO A 320 0.60 12.64 -1.30
N TRP A 321 1.38 13.14 -0.33
CA TRP A 321 0.92 13.97 0.80
C TRP A 321 2.00 14.93 1.28
N GLY A 322 1.60 15.84 2.17
CA GLY A 322 2.51 16.81 2.78
C GLY A 322 3.52 16.17 3.73
N PRO A 323 4.70 16.79 3.92
CA PRO A 323 5.73 16.30 4.83
C PRO A 323 5.31 16.38 6.29
N PHE A 324 6.06 15.74 7.19
CA PHE A 324 5.85 15.64 8.64
C PHE A 324 5.42 16.94 9.34
N GLY A 325 5.93 18.08 8.90
CA GLY A 325 5.65 19.40 9.48
C GLY A 325 4.35 20.04 9.00
N THR A 326 3.57 19.38 8.13
CA THR A 326 2.31 19.92 7.62
C THR A 326 1.27 20.07 8.74
N ASP A 327 0.42 21.09 8.66
CA ASP A 327 -0.58 21.40 9.68
C ASP A 327 -1.97 20.90 9.28
N THR A 328 -2.24 19.62 9.60
CA THR A 328 -3.58 19.01 9.53
C THR A 328 -3.87 18.27 10.81
N PRO A 329 -5.15 17.98 11.15
CA PRO A 329 -5.50 17.19 12.32
C PRO A 329 -4.76 15.84 12.37
N GLY A 330 -4.65 15.13 11.25
CA GLY A 330 -3.96 13.84 11.20
C GLY A 330 -2.44 13.96 11.45
N HIS A 331 -1.78 14.99 10.92
CA HIS A 331 -0.37 15.25 11.25
C HIS A 331 -0.18 15.62 12.72
N ALA A 332 -1.12 16.38 13.33
CA ALA A 332 -1.07 16.71 14.74
C ALA A 332 -1.23 15.46 15.62
N ALA A 333 -2.23 14.62 15.33
CA ALA A 333 -2.46 13.36 16.03
C ALA A 333 -1.25 12.41 15.92
N MET A 334 -0.66 12.30 14.73
CA MET A 334 0.57 11.54 14.52
C MET A 334 1.69 12.03 15.42
N ARG A 335 2.00 13.34 15.39
CA ARG A 335 3.10 13.93 16.20
C ARG A 335 2.87 13.74 17.70
N GLU A 336 1.62 13.85 18.16
CA GLU A 336 1.25 13.58 19.54
C GLU A 336 1.52 12.12 19.92
N ALA A 337 1.07 11.18 19.09
CA ALA A 337 1.19 9.75 19.37
C ALA A 337 2.63 9.23 19.34
N ILE A 338 3.47 9.73 18.42
CA ILE A 338 4.87 9.31 18.32
C ILE A 338 5.79 10.00 19.34
N GLY A 339 5.38 11.16 19.89
CA GLY A 339 6.13 11.90 20.92
C GLY A 339 7.38 12.61 20.39
N ASP A 340 8.38 12.76 21.25
CA ASP A 340 9.64 13.46 20.92
C ASP A 340 10.59 12.54 20.14
N VAL A 341 10.58 12.71 18.83
CA VAL A 341 11.42 11.96 17.87
C VAL A 341 12.16 12.90 16.92
N THR A 342 13.20 12.39 16.28
CA THR A 342 13.81 13.09 15.13
C THR A 342 12.80 13.08 13.97
N PRO A 343 12.36 14.24 13.45
CA PRO A 343 11.38 14.31 12.37
C PRO A 343 11.79 13.50 11.13
N SER A 344 10.83 12.74 10.58
CA SER A 344 10.98 12.00 9.33
C SER A 344 9.64 11.91 8.62
N ASP A 345 9.63 12.04 7.30
CA ASP A 345 8.42 11.85 6.48
C ASP A 345 7.95 10.40 6.45
N GLY A 346 8.81 9.46 6.86
CA GLY A 346 8.43 8.07 7.12
C GLY A 346 7.33 7.93 8.18
N TYR A 347 7.32 8.80 9.20
CA TYR A 347 6.22 8.80 10.19
C TYR A 347 4.88 9.17 9.53
N THR A 348 4.86 10.19 8.67
CA THR A 348 3.65 10.56 7.93
C THR A 348 3.17 9.41 7.07
N ALA A 349 4.09 8.73 6.37
CA ALA A 349 3.75 7.59 5.53
C ALA A 349 3.12 6.45 6.34
N GLY A 350 3.78 5.99 7.41
CA GLY A 350 3.27 4.89 8.24
C GLY A 350 1.92 5.20 8.88
N TRP A 351 1.72 6.44 9.33
CA TRP A 351 0.46 6.90 9.88
C TRP A 351 -0.65 6.92 8.84
N THR A 352 -0.40 7.53 7.67
CA THR A 352 -1.39 7.70 6.60
C THR A 352 -1.83 6.36 6.01
N TRP A 353 -0.90 5.44 5.77
CA TRP A 353 -1.20 4.11 5.26
C TRP A 353 -2.03 3.24 6.21
N SER A 354 -2.05 3.56 7.51
CA SER A 354 -2.82 2.76 8.47
C SER A 354 -4.33 3.02 8.41
N TYR A 355 -4.77 4.18 7.92
CA TYR A 355 -6.19 4.55 7.89
C TYR A 355 -7.09 3.64 7.05
N PRO A 356 -6.73 3.21 5.82
CA PRO A 356 -7.60 2.33 5.04
C PRO A 356 -7.84 0.98 5.70
N LEU A 357 -6.81 0.41 6.33
CA LEU A 357 -6.98 -0.85 7.05
C LEU A 357 -7.85 -0.67 8.31
N LEU A 358 -7.72 0.45 9.02
CA LEU A 358 -8.62 0.78 10.13
C LEU A 358 -10.06 0.87 9.64
N ALA A 359 -10.31 1.59 8.55
CA ALA A 359 -11.65 1.71 7.97
C ALA A 359 -12.25 0.35 7.56
N ALA A 360 -11.44 -0.54 6.99
CA ALA A 360 -11.87 -1.89 6.64
C ALA A 360 -12.20 -2.74 7.88
N LEU A 361 -11.38 -2.67 8.93
CA LEU A 361 -11.61 -3.37 10.21
C LEU A 361 -12.88 -2.86 10.91
N GLU A 362 -13.07 -1.54 11.00
CA GLU A 362 -14.26 -0.93 11.59
C GLU A 362 -15.54 -1.29 10.83
N LYS A 363 -15.46 -1.35 9.49
CA LYS A 363 -16.59 -1.75 8.66
C LYS A 363 -16.92 -3.22 8.87
N ALA A 364 -15.95 -4.11 8.84
CA ALA A 364 -16.15 -5.54 9.09
C ALA A 364 -16.75 -5.79 10.49
N GLY A 365 -16.24 -5.11 11.54
CA GLY A 365 -16.79 -5.20 12.89
C GLY A 365 -18.25 -4.73 12.97
N LYS A 366 -18.60 -3.61 12.34
CA LYS A 366 -20.00 -3.14 12.27
C LYS A 366 -20.93 -4.10 11.55
N ASP A 367 -20.44 -4.81 10.55
CA ASP A 367 -21.18 -5.82 9.79
C ASP A 367 -21.30 -7.16 10.56
N GLY A 368 -20.61 -7.30 11.70
CA GLY A 368 -20.83 -8.32 12.74
C GLY A 368 -19.84 -9.47 12.78
N ASP A 369 -18.75 -9.44 12.00
CA ASP A 369 -17.70 -10.47 12.05
C ASP A 369 -16.35 -9.91 11.58
N ILE A 370 -15.27 -10.24 12.31
CA ILE A 370 -13.89 -9.89 11.93
C ILE A 370 -13.17 -11.17 11.53
N THR A 371 -13.28 -11.51 10.25
CA THR A 371 -12.56 -12.59 9.59
C THR A 371 -11.75 -12.03 8.43
N ARG A 372 -10.86 -12.83 7.84
CA ARG A 372 -10.11 -12.41 6.65
C ARG A 372 -11.05 -12.07 5.50
N GLU A 373 -12.06 -12.92 5.29
CA GLU A 373 -13.05 -12.75 4.22
C GLU A 373 -13.91 -11.51 4.43
N SER A 374 -14.37 -11.24 5.66
CA SER A 374 -15.17 -10.05 5.94
C SER A 374 -14.35 -8.76 5.81
N VAL A 375 -13.11 -8.76 6.26
CA VAL A 375 -12.19 -7.61 6.13
C VAL A 375 -11.82 -7.37 4.66
N GLU A 376 -11.60 -8.43 3.87
CA GLU A 376 -11.41 -8.32 2.42
C GLU A 376 -12.65 -7.72 1.73
N GLN A 377 -13.84 -8.17 2.07
CA GLN A 377 -15.08 -7.60 1.53
C GLN A 377 -15.30 -6.14 1.96
N ALA A 378 -15.01 -5.82 3.21
CA ALA A 378 -15.06 -4.46 3.69
C ALA A 378 -14.07 -3.56 2.94
N ALA A 379 -12.83 -4.02 2.74
CA ALA A 379 -11.79 -3.31 1.99
C ALA A 379 -12.22 -2.99 0.56
N LYS A 380 -12.79 -3.97 -0.16
CA LYS A 380 -13.31 -3.81 -1.54
C LYS A 380 -14.50 -2.85 -1.67
N SER A 381 -15.09 -2.43 -0.57
CA SER A 381 -16.30 -1.60 -0.54
C SER A 381 -16.08 -0.24 0.15
N LEU A 382 -14.84 0.22 0.26
CA LEU A 382 -14.53 1.55 0.79
C LEU A 382 -14.84 2.62 -0.26
N GLU A 383 -15.78 3.50 0.03
CA GLU A 383 -16.09 4.69 -0.77
C GLU A 383 -15.18 5.86 -0.39
N THR A 384 -14.87 5.95 0.89
CA THR A 384 -14.03 7.01 1.46
C THR A 384 -13.25 6.48 2.66
N VAL A 385 -12.12 7.14 2.95
CA VAL A 385 -11.31 6.92 4.15
C VAL A 385 -11.11 8.26 4.86
N ASP A 386 -11.32 8.32 6.17
CA ASP A 386 -11.01 9.53 6.93
C ASP A 386 -9.52 9.58 7.28
N TYR A 387 -8.76 10.35 6.52
CA TYR A 387 -7.35 10.61 6.77
C TYR A 387 -7.08 11.76 7.72
N GLN A 388 -8.10 12.28 8.38
CA GLN A 388 -8.00 13.45 9.26
C GLN A 388 -7.30 14.65 8.58
N GLY A 389 -7.59 14.86 7.29
CA GLY A 389 -7.09 15.97 6.49
C GLY A 389 -5.66 15.81 5.94
N ILE A 390 -4.98 14.69 6.15
CA ILE A 390 -3.69 14.40 5.46
C ILE A 390 -3.93 14.22 3.97
N LEU A 391 -4.97 13.48 3.62
CA LEU A 391 -5.49 13.29 2.27
C LEU A 391 -7.00 13.59 2.25
N PRO A 392 -7.57 13.94 1.11
CA PRO A 392 -9.01 13.99 0.96
C PRO A 392 -9.60 12.55 1.01
N PRO A 393 -10.86 12.39 1.48
CA PRO A 393 -11.43 11.07 1.74
C PRO A 393 -11.47 10.12 0.54
N GLU A 394 -11.60 10.65 -0.66
CA GLU A 394 -11.60 9.88 -1.91
C GLU A 394 -10.26 9.22 -2.24
N ALA A 395 -9.18 9.64 -1.60
CA ALA A 395 -7.83 9.12 -1.88
C ALA A 395 -7.63 7.65 -1.41
N GLY A 396 -8.57 7.08 -0.69
CA GLY A 396 -8.57 5.67 -0.26
C GLY A 396 -9.82 4.91 -0.73
N ALA A 397 -10.54 5.44 -1.73
CA ALA A 397 -11.67 4.75 -2.32
C ALA A 397 -11.19 3.51 -3.09
N THR A 398 -11.84 2.37 -2.85
CA THR A 398 -11.52 1.11 -3.53
C THR A 398 -12.67 0.62 -4.41
N ILE A 399 -13.87 1.21 -4.22
CA ILE A 399 -15.05 0.86 -5.00
C ILE A 399 -15.10 1.68 -6.31
N GLY A 400 -15.10 1.01 -7.44
CA GLY A 400 -15.24 1.64 -8.75
C GLY A 400 -14.21 1.15 -9.76
N ASP A 401 -14.27 1.71 -10.97
CA ASP A 401 -13.25 1.46 -11.99
C ASP A 401 -11.97 2.22 -11.64
N PRO A 402 -10.78 1.57 -11.63
CA PRO A 402 -9.51 2.25 -11.35
C PRO A 402 -9.28 3.50 -12.19
N SER A 403 -9.77 3.53 -13.43
CA SER A 403 -9.65 4.71 -14.30
C SER A 403 -10.41 5.94 -13.76
N GLU A 404 -11.44 5.72 -12.95
CA GLU A 404 -12.30 6.77 -12.38
C GLU A 404 -11.91 7.12 -10.93
N VAL A 405 -11.56 6.11 -10.12
CA VAL A 405 -11.35 6.27 -8.68
C VAL A 405 -9.90 6.49 -8.27
N ALA A 406 -8.92 6.09 -9.09
CA ALA A 406 -7.51 6.26 -8.76
C ALA A 406 -7.16 7.70 -8.43
N PHE A 407 -6.52 7.90 -7.30
CA PHE A 407 -6.15 9.23 -6.82
C PHE A 407 -4.95 9.79 -7.58
N ARG A 408 -5.10 10.97 -8.22
CA ARG A 408 -4.15 11.50 -9.22
C ARG A 408 -3.34 12.71 -8.78
N LYS A 409 -3.53 13.19 -7.52
CA LYS A 409 -2.92 14.44 -7.06
C LYS A 409 -1.63 14.16 -6.27
N SER A 410 -0.65 15.04 -6.45
CA SER A 410 0.60 15.03 -5.67
C SER A 410 0.92 16.41 -5.13
N VAL A 411 1.65 16.48 -4.03
CA VAL A 411 2.31 17.70 -3.58
C VAL A 411 3.69 17.78 -4.22
N ILE A 412 4.20 18.99 -4.43
CA ILE A 412 5.61 19.21 -4.73
C ILE A 412 6.23 19.95 -3.56
N SER A 413 7.33 19.42 -3.06
CA SER A 413 8.11 20.02 -1.98
C SER A 413 9.49 20.45 -2.47
N GLY A 414 9.96 21.58 -1.98
CA GLY A 414 11.32 22.05 -2.20
C GLY A 414 12.17 21.92 -0.93
N VAL A 415 13.49 21.84 -1.07
CA VAL A 415 14.39 21.75 0.07
C VAL A 415 14.39 23.07 0.85
N ASP A 416 14.14 22.99 2.16
CA ASP A 416 14.16 24.08 3.11
C ASP A 416 14.76 23.61 4.44
N LYS A 417 15.98 24.04 4.75
CA LYS A 417 16.68 23.67 5.98
C LYS A 417 15.97 24.07 7.27
N ALA A 418 15.06 25.04 7.20
CA ALA A 418 14.28 25.47 8.37
C ALA A 418 13.05 24.58 8.62
N ALA A 419 12.65 23.76 7.64
CA ALA A 419 11.54 22.83 7.78
C ALA A 419 11.96 21.60 8.63
N PRO A 420 11.04 20.99 9.41
CA PRO A 420 11.35 19.87 10.30
C PRO A 420 12.07 18.70 9.62
N THR A 421 11.68 18.35 8.39
CA THR A 421 12.27 17.26 7.61
C THR A 421 13.15 17.76 6.46
N GLY A 422 13.47 19.07 6.44
CA GLY A 422 14.34 19.67 5.42
C GLY A 422 13.65 19.91 4.09
N VAL A 423 12.32 19.73 4.00
CA VAL A 423 11.51 20.04 2.83
C VAL A 423 10.21 20.72 3.25
N LYS A 424 9.68 21.59 2.38
CA LYS A 424 8.35 22.19 2.54
C LYS A 424 7.60 22.21 1.21
N ILE A 425 6.29 22.22 1.30
CA ILE A 425 5.40 22.30 0.14
C ILE A 425 5.64 23.60 -0.63
N VAL A 426 5.86 23.48 -1.93
CA VAL A 426 5.91 24.59 -2.90
C VAL A 426 4.73 24.55 -3.88
N GLN A 427 4.07 23.40 -3.98
CA GLN A 427 2.77 23.24 -4.63
C GLN A 427 1.91 22.29 -3.83
N GLU A 428 0.72 22.75 -3.48
CA GLU A 428 -0.28 21.94 -2.77
C GLU A 428 -0.80 20.80 -3.65
N LEU A 429 -1.52 19.87 -3.03
CA LEU A 429 -2.05 18.66 -3.63
C LEU A 429 -2.82 18.93 -4.93
N THR A 430 -2.20 18.65 -6.06
CA THR A 430 -2.69 19.01 -7.39
C THR A 430 -2.41 17.90 -8.40
N ALA A 431 -3.36 17.63 -9.32
CA ALA A 431 -3.12 16.83 -10.50
C ALA A 431 -2.68 17.74 -11.65
N GLY A 432 -1.56 17.42 -12.29
CA GLY A 432 -1.12 18.07 -13.51
C GLY A 432 -1.99 17.72 -14.73
N PRO A 433 -1.83 18.43 -15.84
CA PRO A 433 -2.60 18.17 -17.07
C PRO A 433 -2.45 16.73 -17.56
N THR A 434 -1.23 16.15 -17.47
CA THR A 434 -0.98 14.79 -17.91
C THR A 434 -1.71 13.77 -17.04
N ALA A 435 -1.56 13.85 -15.71
CA ALA A 435 -2.22 12.93 -14.78
C ALA A 435 -3.76 13.04 -14.89
N THR A 436 -4.29 14.25 -15.08
CA THR A 436 -5.74 14.49 -15.22
C THR A 436 -6.32 13.83 -16.47
N ALA A 437 -5.59 13.88 -17.59
CA ALA A 437 -6.07 13.37 -18.87
C ALA A 437 -5.61 11.95 -19.19
N PHE A 438 -4.83 11.31 -18.31
CA PHE A 438 -4.26 10.00 -18.56
C PHE A 438 -5.34 8.90 -18.55
N ASP A 439 -5.36 8.09 -19.63
CA ASP A 439 -6.21 6.90 -19.73
C ASP A 439 -5.64 5.76 -18.90
N PHE A 440 -6.16 5.57 -17.68
CA PHE A 440 -5.64 4.63 -16.69
C PHE A 440 -6.49 3.36 -16.63
N THR A 441 -6.49 2.59 -17.72
CA THR A 441 -7.24 1.34 -17.86
C THR A 441 -6.42 0.08 -17.57
N LYS A 442 -5.15 0.26 -17.24
CA LYS A 442 -4.20 -0.79 -16.86
C LYS A 442 -3.02 -0.18 -16.10
N PRO A 443 -2.26 -0.98 -15.33
CA PRO A 443 -1.02 -0.51 -14.72
C PRO A 443 -0.10 0.20 -15.71
N CYS A 444 0.56 1.26 -15.28
CA CYS A 444 1.53 1.99 -16.11
C CYS A 444 2.73 1.10 -16.47
N PHE A 445 3.10 0.22 -15.55
CA PHE A 445 4.19 -0.74 -15.73
C PHE A 445 3.81 -2.09 -15.11
N SER A 446 4.06 -3.16 -15.82
CA SER A 446 3.96 -4.52 -15.30
C SER A 446 5.27 -5.25 -15.55
N LEU A 447 5.75 -5.95 -14.55
CA LEU A 447 6.75 -7.01 -14.76
C LEU A 447 6.01 -8.14 -15.45
N GLY A 448 6.34 -8.38 -16.74
CA GLY A 448 5.74 -9.40 -17.58
C GLY A 448 6.01 -10.82 -17.08
#